data_1a76036e13a09e62d9196d8cab709c53
#
_entry.id   1a76036e13a09e62d9196d8cab709c53
#
_cell.length_a   1.000
_cell.length_b   1.000
_cell.length_c   1.000
_cell.angle_alpha   90.00
_cell.angle_beta   90.00
_cell.angle_gamma   90.00
#
_symmetry.space_group_name_H-M   'P 1'
#
loop_
_entity.id
_entity.type
_entity.pdbx_description
1 polymer ?
#
loop_
_entity_poly.entity_id
_entity_poly.type
_entity_poly.pdbx_seq_one_letter_code
_entity_poly.pdbx_strand_id
1 'polypeptide(L)'
;MNFLRRHPLALLLTILVIAGAFAPLPSVVDAVTGAPAGDADLSRPLLYVVLAPVSDLLDAVTFLSMARAIWFLVSWVVILGGLGAVLPGTRGRRIFRAVLGVLAPCAVAALAVLLPRPVPRLTTSALHEGGLTIVDYHSHTERSHDGRKGWTLERLGEWHARQGFQAAYVTDHNIPFAGSNDDGPIPLLPGVEWSVYRQHIVVLGTVTQIDLAPYSHDTPGMVGLFAAMHSQGALAIASLPEYREHHWGDLDQFVAAGVDGFEIVNCAPKALAFSSAERQAVITLARSHYLLVTGASDNHGWGKVTCVWNLTHEGAHGFSGSHVIARPVALAQGDALASTAAVSQLWLMFRAMSWPERISWLTWTLLIWIYRGMPRRKGQGGGFGILARSLGGGG
;
A
#
# COMPACT_ATOMS: atom_id res chain seq x y z
N MET A 1 26.85 26.07 -19.88
CA MET A 1 26.17 25.04 -20.70
C MET A 1 26.74 23.61 -20.55
N ASN A 2 28.05 23.44 -20.32
CA ASN A 2 28.65 22.10 -20.18
C ASN A 2 28.27 21.31 -18.90
N PHE A 3 27.86 21.97 -17.81
CA PHE A 3 27.55 21.34 -16.53
C PHE A 3 26.23 20.56 -16.59
N LEU A 4 25.16 21.16 -17.11
CA LEU A 4 23.83 20.53 -17.24
C LEU A 4 23.86 19.29 -18.15
N ARG A 5 24.66 19.33 -19.22
CA ARG A 5 24.84 18.18 -20.12
C ARG A 5 25.54 16.99 -19.45
N ARG A 6 26.29 17.21 -18.37
CA ARG A 6 27.01 16.16 -17.64
C ARG A 6 26.13 15.40 -16.62
N HIS A 7 24.96 15.98 -16.25
CA HIS A 7 24.12 15.45 -15.19
C HIS A 7 22.63 15.42 -15.59
N PRO A 8 22.24 14.80 -16.72
CA PRO A 8 20.88 14.88 -17.24
C PRO A 8 19.86 14.25 -16.28
N LEU A 9 20.22 13.18 -15.58
CA LEU A 9 19.32 12.52 -14.62
C LEU A 9 19.02 13.42 -13.41
N ALA A 10 20.05 14.06 -12.84
CA ALA A 10 19.85 14.95 -11.71
C ALA A 10 19.01 16.18 -12.09
N LEU A 11 19.22 16.71 -13.30
CA LEU A 11 18.39 17.78 -13.85
C LEU A 11 16.94 17.33 -14.01
N LEU A 12 16.71 16.15 -14.59
CA LEU A 12 15.38 15.58 -14.77
C LEU A 12 14.67 15.41 -13.43
N LEU A 13 15.33 14.82 -12.42
CA LEU A 13 14.77 14.64 -11.07
C LEU A 13 14.42 15.98 -10.42
N THR A 14 15.32 17.00 -10.53
CA THR A 14 15.04 18.34 -10.04
C THR A 14 13.78 18.93 -10.69
N ILE A 15 13.65 18.80 -12.02
CA ILE A 15 12.48 19.29 -12.76
C ILE A 15 11.22 18.56 -12.29
N LEU A 16 11.26 17.24 -12.12
CA LEU A 16 10.10 16.46 -11.69
C LEU A 16 9.64 16.80 -10.27
N VAL A 17 10.59 16.97 -9.33
CA VAL A 17 10.27 17.40 -7.95
C VAL A 17 9.61 18.79 -7.94
N ILE A 18 10.17 19.74 -8.71
CA ILE A 18 9.61 21.07 -8.83
C ILE A 18 8.25 21.05 -9.53
N ALA A 19 8.14 20.37 -10.66
CA ALA A 19 6.88 20.26 -11.41
C ALA A 19 5.75 19.64 -10.58
N GLY A 20 6.06 18.60 -9.79
CA GLY A 20 5.11 18.00 -8.85
C GLY A 20 4.59 18.96 -7.78
N ALA A 21 5.39 19.97 -7.41
CA ALA A 21 4.97 21.00 -6.46
C ALA A 21 3.93 21.99 -7.03
N PHE A 22 3.86 22.14 -8.35
CA PHE A 22 2.83 22.98 -9.01
C PHE A 22 1.50 22.26 -9.24
N ALA A 23 1.46 20.93 -9.01
CA ALA A 23 0.24 20.13 -9.12
C ALA A 23 0.13 19.15 -7.94
N PRO A 24 0.17 19.64 -6.69
CA PRO A 24 0.23 18.77 -5.51
C PRO A 24 -1.05 17.96 -5.38
N LEU A 25 -0.90 16.75 -4.82
CA LEU A 25 -2.01 15.94 -4.33
C LEU A 25 -2.11 16.10 -2.82
N PRO A 26 -3.31 16.00 -2.25
CA PRO A 26 -3.46 15.88 -0.81
C PRO A 26 -2.79 14.61 -0.31
N SER A 27 -2.30 14.62 0.93
CA SER A 27 -1.70 13.45 1.59
C SER A 27 -2.69 12.30 1.68
N VAL A 28 -3.93 12.63 2.05
CA VAL A 28 -5.07 11.72 2.15
C VAL A 28 -6.34 12.39 1.64
N VAL A 29 -7.24 11.57 1.14
CA VAL A 29 -8.57 11.97 0.67
C VAL A 29 -9.63 11.21 1.47
N ASP A 30 -10.77 11.83 1.64
CA ASP A 30 -12.00 11.11 2.01
C ASP A 30 -12.34 10.15 0.86
N ALA A 31 -12.38 8.85 1.14
CA ALA A 31 -12.53 7.83 0.10
C ALA A 31 -13.93 7.82 -0.53
N VAL A 32 -14.91 8.41 0.14
CA VAL A 32 -16.31 8.47 -0.30
C VAL A 32 -16.54 9.65 -1.25
N THR A 33 -15.91 10.79 -0.97
CA THR A 33 -16.11 12.03 -1.74
C THR A 33 -14.97 12.32 -2.71
N GLY A 34 -13.78 11.74 -2.48
CA GLY A 34 -12.56 12.06 -3.20
C GLY A 34 -11.96 13.43 -2.81
N ALA A 35 -12.59 14.17 -1.92
CA ALA A 35 -12.11 15.47 -1.47
C ALA A 35 -10.91 15.31 -0.50
N PRO A 36 -10.02 16.32 -0.37
CA PRO A 36 -8.99 16.30 0.65
C PRO A 36 -9.59 16.11 2.06
N ALA A 37 -9.04 15.19 2.84
CA ALA A 37 -9.42 14.99 4.23
C ALA A 37 -8.72 16.04 5.09
N GLY A 38 -9.34 17.24 5.23
CA GLY A 38 -8.70 18.41 5.85
C GLY A 38 -8.40 18.27 7.35
N ASP A 39 -9.00 17.29 8.01
CA ASP A 39 -8.80 16.95 9.43
C ASP A 39 -7.82 15.80 9.64
N ALA A 40 -7.28 15.22 8.57
CA ALA A 40 -6.36 14.10 8.61
C ALA A 40 -5.13 14.35 7.72
N ASP A 41 -3.96 13.92 8.18
CA ASP A 41 -2.69 14.05 7.45
C ASP A 41 -1.77 12.87 7.77
N LEU A 42 -0.70 12.73 7.00
CA LEU A 42 0.34 11.73 7.22
C LEU A 42 1.53 12.33 7.96
N SER A 43 1.75 11.86 9.17
CA SER A 43 3.00 12.10 9.90
C SER A 43 4.10 11.19 9.36
N ARG A 44 5.22 11.77 8.96
CA ARG A 44 6.36 11.04 8.40
C ARG A 44 7.55 11.07 9.37
N PRO A 45 8.08 9.92 9.79
CA PRO A 45 9.27 9.87 10.65
C PRO A 45 10.47 10.57 10.00
N LEU A 46 11.34 11.20 10.81
CA LEU A 46 12.51 11.93 10.30
C LEU A 46 13.36 11.07 9.35
N LEU A 47 13.60 9.81 9.69
CA LEU A 47 14.40 8.91 8.84
C LEU A 47 13.72 8.65 7.49
N TYR A 48 12.37 8.57 7.46
CA TYR A 48 11.60 8.48 6.22
C TYR A 48 11.89 9.69 5.32
N VAL A 49 11.81 10.89 5.88
CA VAL A 49 12.04 12.16 5.18
C VAL A 49 13.49 12.28 4.71
N VAL A 50 14.46 11.98 5.56
CA VAL A 50 15.89 12.02 5.17
C VAL A 50 16.19 11.09 4.02
N LEU A 51 15.57 9.92 4.00
CA LEU A 51 15.70 8.91 2.93
C LEU A 51 14.60 9.00 1.87
N ALA A 52 13.92 10.14 1.72
CA ALA A 52 12.77 10.29 0.83
C ALA A 52 12.99 9.73 -0.59
N PRO A 53 14.15 9.90 -1.27
CA PRO A 53 14.35 9.29 -2.59
C PRO A 53 14.22 7.77 -2.61
N VAL A 54 14.49 7.10 -1.50
CA VAL A 54 14.32 5.65 -1.35
C VAL A 54 12.93 5.31 -0.83
N SER A 55 12.49 6.00 0.21
CA SER A 55 11.20 5.73 0.87
C SER A 55 10.02 5.94 -0.09
N ASP A 56 9.98 7.08 -0.78
CA ASP A 56 8.90 7.43 -1.71
C ASP A 56 8.87 6.47 -2.91
N LEU A 57 10.04 6.08 -3.43
CA LEU A 57 10.11 5.13 -4.55
C LEU A 57 9.61 3.75 -4.13
N LEU A 58 9.99 3.27 -2.95
CA LEU A 58 9.54 1.97 -2.44
C LEU A 58 8.03 1.99 -2.16
N ASP A 59 7.50 3.07 -1.60
CA ASP A 59 6.07 3.21 -1.36
C ASP A 59 5.29 3.32 -2.68
N ALA A 60 5.78 4.07 -3.65
CA ALA A 60 5.17 4.16 -4.97
C ALA A 60 5.03 2.78 -5.65
N VAL A 61 6.04 1.91 -5.50
CA VAL A 61 5.99 0.54 -6.03
C VAL A 61 5.03 -0.35 -5.22
N THR A 62 4.91 -0.13 -3.91
CA THR A 62 4.01 -0.90 -3.04
C THR A 62 2.54 -0.70 -3.41
N PHE A 63 2.15 0.50 -3.87
CA PHE A 63 0.76 0.83 -4.23
C PHE A 63 0.40 0.57 -5.69
N LEU A 64 1.12 -0.32 -6.36
CA LEU A 64 0.78 -0.79 -7.70
C LEU A 64 -0.18 -1.98 -7.62
N SER A 65 -1.29 -1.93 -8.36
CA SER A 65 -2.09 -3.14 -8.62
C SER A 65 -1.25 -4.19 -9.34
N MET A 66 -1.64 -5.46 -9.28
CA MET A 66 -0.90 -6.56 -9.90
C MET A 66 -0.55 -6.29 -11.37
N ALA A 67 -1.54 -5.86 -12.17
CA ALA A 67 -1.32 -5.54 -13.57
C ALA A 67 -0.36 -4.35 -13.75
N ARG A 68 -0.52 -3.29 -12.95
CA ARG A 68 0.35 -2.10 -13.00
C ARG A 68 1.78 -2.43 -12.56
N ALA A 69 1.95 -3.31 -11.57
CA ALA A 69 3.28 -3.77 -11.11
C ALA A 69 4.03 -4.51 -12.22
N ILE A 70 3.35 -5.40 -12.95
CA ILE A 70 3.94 -6.11 -14.10
C ILE A 70 4.37 -5.12 -15.18
N TRP A 71 3.49 -4.21 -15.59
CA TRP A 71 3.81 -3.21 -16.61
C TRP A 71 4.91 -2.24 -16.16
N PHE A 72 4.90 -1.83 -14.89
CA PHE A 72 5.96 -1.01 -14.31
C PHE A 72 7.32 -1.72 -14.42
N LEU A 73 7.40 -2.94 -13.94
CA LEU A 73 8.63 -3.73 -13.93
C LEU A 73 9.15 -3.99 -15.35
N VAL A 74 8.30 -4.51 -16.24
CA VAL A 74 8.68 -4.82 -17.63
C VAL A 74 9.15 -3.56 -18.35
N SER A 75 8.41 -2.45 -18.23
CA SER A 75 8.80 -1.19 -18.89
C SER A 75 10.16 -0.69 -18.41
N TRP A 76 10.41 -0.67 -17.10
CA TRP A 76 11.70 -0.22 -16.57
C TRP A 76 12.85 -1.16 -16.89
N VAL A 77 12.63 -2.47 -16.91
CA VAL A 77 13.63 -3.46 -17.40
C VAL A 77 13.98 -3.19 -18.86
N VAL A 78 13.00 -2.98 -19.73
CA VAL A 78 13.22 -2.69 -21.15
C VAL A 78 13.93 -1.34 -21.33
N ILE A 79 13.49 -0.29 -20.65
CA ILE A 79 14.07 1.06 -20.75
C ILE A 79 15.53 1.04 -20.27
N LEU A 80 15.78 0.59 -19.04
CA LEU A 80 17.12 0.66 -18.44
C LEU A 80 18.06 -0.38 -19.04
N GLY A 81 17.60 -1.59 -19.32
CA GLY A 81 18.36 -2.63 -20.01
C GLY A 81 18.71 -2.21 -21.42
N GLY A 82 17.74 -1.69 -22.18
CA GLY A 82 17.96 -1.17 -23.55
C GLY A 82 18.92 0.01 -23.58
N LEU A 83 18.72 1.02 -22.72
CA LEU A 83 19.67 2.14 -22.57
C LEU A 83 21.07 1.65 -22.22
N GLY A 84 21.18 0.69 -21.30
CA GLY A 84 22.47 0.08 -20.93
C GLY A 84 23.18 -0.57 -22.11
N ALA A 85 22.43 -1.24 -22.99
CA ALA A 85 22.96 -1.92 -24.17
C ALA A 85 23.40 -0.95 -25.30
N VAL A 86 22.66 0.15 -25.53
CA VAL A 86 22.88 1.05 -26.66
C VAL A 86 23.80 2.24 -26.34
N LEU A 87 23.93 2.63 -25.09
CA LEU A 87 24.81 3.74 -24.72
C LEU A 87 26.27 3.47 -25.07
N PRO A 88 27.03 4.49 -25.56
CA PRO A 88 28.43 4.33 -26.02
C PRO A 88 29.34 3.71 -24.97
N GLY A 89 30.23 2.81 -25.40
CA GLY A 89 31.19 2.16 -24.51
C GLY A 89 31.69 0.85 -25.07
N THR A 90 32.70 0.26 -24.41
CA THR A 90 33.19 -1.09 -24.75
C THR A 90 32.08 -2.13 -24.59
N ARG A 91 32.18 -3.27 -25.27
CA ARG A 91 31.21 -4.38 -25.18
C ARG A 91 30.96 -4.79 -23.72
N GLY A 92 32.00 -4.94 -22.90
CA GLY A 92 31.87 -5.28 -21.49
C GLY A 92 31.08 -4.23 -20.68
N ARG A 93 31.33 -2.94 -20.93
CA ARG A 93 30.56 -1.86 -20.27
C ARG A 93 29.08 -1.84 -20.69
N ARG A 94 28.79 -2.13 -21.94
CA ARG A 94 27.39 -2.22 -22.42
C ARG A 94 26.66 -3.39 -21.77
N ILE A 95 27.29 -4.57 -21.77
CA ILE A 95 26.74 -5.76 -21.11
C ILE A 95 26.49 -5.48 -19.61
N PHE A 96 27.49 -4.95 -18.91
CA PHE A 96 27.38 -4.62 -17.48
C PHE A 96 26.21 -3.66 -17.20
N ARG A 97 26.05 -2.60 -17.98
CA ARG A 97 24.94 -1.62 -17.83
C ARG A 97 23.60 -2.24 -18.18
N ALA A 98 23.51 -3.08 -19.19
CA ALA A 98 22.29 -3.77 -19.55
C ALA A 98 21.85 -4.72 -18.42
N VAL A 99 22.77 -5.51 -17.87
CA VAL A 99 22.51 -6.39 -16.73
C VAL A 99 22.06 -5.58 -15.50
N LEU A 100 22.79 -4.49 -15.17
CA LEU A 100 22.39 -3.61 -14.06
C LEU A 100 21.02 -2.98 -14.30
N GLY A 101 20.71 -2.60 -15.53
CA GLY A 101 19.41 -2.05 -15.92
C GLY A 101 18.25 -3.04 -15.76
N VAL A 102 18.52 -4.33 -15.93
CA VAL A 102 17.53 -5.39 -15.65
C VAL A 102 17.41 -5.65 -14.13
N LEU A 103 18.54 -5.74 -13.43
CA LEU A 103 18.53 -6.08 -12.01
C LEU A 103 18.00 -4.96 -11.12
N ALA A 104 18.20 -3.69 -11.47
CA ALA A 104 17.82 -2.57 -10.63
C ALA A 104 16.30 -2.47 -10.39
N PRO A 105 15.42 -2.53 -11.40
CA PRO A 105 13.96 -2.54 -11.18
C PRO A 105 13.49 -3.75 -10.35
N CYS A 106 14.10 -4.93 -10.60
CA CYS A 106 13.79 -6.13 -9.82
C CYS A 106 14.22 -5.98 -8.35
N ALA A 107 15.37 -5.38 -8.10
CA ALA A 107 15.83 -5.09 -6.74
C ALA A 107 14.92 -4.08 -6.04
N VAL A 108 14.47 -3.02 -6.72
CA VAL A 108 13.52 -2.05 -6.15
C VAL A 108 12.22 -2.74 -5.78
N ALA A 109 11.66 -3.58 -6.66
CA ALA A 109 10.44 -4.32 -6.37
C ALA A 109 10.62 -5.28 -5.17
N ALA A 110 11.74 -6.00 -5.10
CA ALA A 110 12.04 -6.89 -3.97
C ALA A 110 12.21 -6.09 -2.66
N LEU A 111 12.91 -4.96 -2.70
CA LEU A 111 13.12 -4.11 -1.52
C LEU A 111 11.81 -3.46 -1.04
N ALA A 112 10.90 -3.10 -1.94
CA ALA A 112 9.59 -2.58 -1.57
C ALA A 112 8.81 -3.55 -0.67
N VAL A 113 8.93 -4.86 -0.93
CA VAL A 113 8.28 -5.92 -0.16
C VAL A 113 9.10 -6.36 1.06
N LEU A 114 10.44 -6.45 0.93
CA LEU A 114 11.27 -7.12 1.94
C LEU A 114 11.90 -6.15 2.95
N LEU A 115 12.23 -4.90 2.53
CA LEU A 115 13.01 -3.99 3.36
C LEU A 115 12.16 -3.43 4.52
N PRO A 116 12.51 -3.71 5.79
CA PRO A 116 11.94 -2.97 6.92
C PRO A 116 12.33 -1.49 6.81
N ARG A 117 11.34 -0.60 6.88
CA ARG A 117 11.58 0.84 6.79
C ARG A 117 10.61 1.62 7.67
N PRO A 118 10.96 2.85 8.05
CA PRO A 118 9.99 3.78 8.61
C PRO A 118 8.84 3.98 7.61
N VAL A 119 7.63 4.16 8.11
CA VAL A 119 6.43 4.32 7.29
C VAL A 119 5.66 5.55 7.76
N PRO A 120 4.93 6.23 6.86
CA PRO A 120 3.97 7.26 7.26
C PRO A 120 2.87 6.66 8.13
N ARG A 121 2.37 7.46 9.08
CA ARG A 121 1.23 7.09 9.92
C ARG A 121 0.15 8.13 9.82
N LEU A 122 -1.10 7.71 9.83
CA LEU A 122 -2.20 8.65 9.88
C LEU A 122 -2.22 9.38 11.24
N THR A 123 -2.43 10.69 11.18
CA THR A 123 -2.73 11.54 12.33
C THR A 123 -3.97 12.37 12.00
N THR A 124 -4.81 12.64 12.98
CA THR A 124 -5.99 13.49 12.80
C THR A 124 -6.20 14.35 14.05
N SER A 125 -6.58 15.61 13.84
CA SER A 125 -6.97 16.52 14.91
C SER A 125 -8.25 16.05 15.61
N ALA A 126 -9.12 15.36 14.91
CA ALA A 126 -10.38 14.85 15.42
C ALA A 126 -10.24 13.77 16.52
N LEU A 127 -9.07 13.12 16.64
CA LEU A 127 -8.77 12.21 17.76
C LEU A 127 -8.81 12.93 19.11
N HIS A 128 -8.42 14.19 19.15
CA HIS A 128 -8.32 14.98 20.39
C HIS A 128 -9.64 15.65 20.77
N GLU A 129 -10.49 15.94 19.78
CA GLU A 129 -11.70 16.75 19.96
C GLU A 129 -13.01 15.96 19.92
N GLY A 130 -13.03 14.77 19.32
CA GLY A 130 -14.29 14.10 18.98
C GLY A 130 -14.42 12.63 19.34
N GLY A 131 -13.46 12.02 20.06
CA GLY A 131 -13.57 10.60 20.42
C GLY A 131 -13.53 9.65 19.21
N LEU A 132 -12.95 10.09 18.07
CA LEU A 132 -12.74 9.23 16.92
C LEU A 132 -11.63 8.22 17.18
N THR A 133 -11.81 7.01 16.67
CA THR A 133 -10.84 5.93 16.66
C THR A 133 -10.45 5.59 15.24
N ILE A 134 -9.18 5.28 15.00
CA ILE A 134 -8.68 4.81 13.71
C ILE A 134 -8.65 3.28 13.73
N VAL A 135 -9.48 2.65 12.90
CA VAL A 135 -9.68 1.18 12.91
C VAL A 135 -9.39 0.57 11.55
N ASP A 136 -8.77 -0.60 11.56
CA ASP A 136 -8.72 -1.48 10.40
C ASP A 136 -9.78 -2.59 10.55
N TYR A 137 -10.64 -2.73 9.56
CA TYR A 137 -11.73 -3.70 9.60
C TYR A 137 -11.37 -5.04 8.94
N HIS A 138 -10.21 -5.12 8.26
CA HIS A 138 -9.86 -6.32 7.51
C HIS A 138 -8.35 -6.52 7.52
N SER A 139 -7.90 -7.54 8.25
CA SER A 139 -6.49 -7.92 8.33
C SER A 139 -6.32 -9.39 8.73
N HIS A 140 -5.20 -9.99 8.34
CA HIS A 140 -4.94 -11.42 8.47
C HIS A 140 -3.70 -11.74 9.28
N THR A 141 -3.68 -12.92 9.86
CA THR A 141 -2.50 -13.51 10.51
C THR A 141 -1.92 -14.67 9.67
N GLU A 142 -0.91 -15.33 10.19
CA GLU A 142 -0.38 -16.58 9.59
C GLU A 142 -1.37 -17.75 9.61
N ARG A 143 -2.52 -17.62 10.27
CA ARG A 143 -3.58 -18.64 10.27
C ARG A 143 -4.35 -18.67 8.96
N SER A 144 -4.41 -17.57 8.24
CA SER A 144 -4.90 -17.53 6.87
C SER A 144 -3.98 -18.37 5.96
N HIS A 145 -4.58 -19.08 5.02
CA HIS A 145 -3.86 -20.00 4.12
C HIS A 145 -2.77 -19.30 3.27
N ASP A 146 -2.89 -18.02 3.04
CA ASP A 146 -1.99 -17.14 2.28
C ASP A 146 -1.26 -16.13 3.20
N GLY A 147 -1.50 -16.21 4.49
CA GLY A 147 -0.81 -15.42 5.50
C GLY A 147 0.69 -15.74 5.55
N ARG A 148 1.49 -14.70 5.69
CA ARG A 148 2.94 -14.85 5.78
C ARG A 148 3.31 -15.65 7.03
N LYS A 149 4.07 -16.72 6.89
CA LYS A 149 4.56 -17.50 8.02
C LYS A 149 5.31 -16.63 9.05
N GLY A 150 4.99 -16.78 10.30
CA GLY A 150 5.49 -15.97 11.42
C GLY A 150 4.84 -14.59 11.53
N TRP A 151 3.74 -14.33 10.83
CA TRP A 151 2.92 -13.13 10.98
C TRP A 151 1.89 -13.34 12.08
N THR A 152 2.37 -13.28 13.31
CA THR A 152 1.58 -13.53 14.53
C THR A 152 0.67 -12.34 14.88
N LEU A 153 -0.26 -12.53 15.82
CA LEU A 153 -1.10 -11.45 16.37
C LEU A 153 -0.26 -10.28 16.90
N GLU A 154 0.84 -10.56 17.59
CA GLU A 154 1.75 -9.53 18.10
C GLU A 154 2.31 -8.67 16.96
N ARG A 155 2.84 -9.30 15.90
CA ARG A 155 3.38 -8.59 14.73
C ARG A 155 2.31 -7.82 13.97
N LEU A 156 1.10 -8.38 13.89
CA LEU A 156 -0.06 -7.69 13.33
C LEU A 156 -0.34 -6.40 14.11
N GLY A 157 -0.46 -6.49 15.44
CA GLY A 157 -0.69 -5.33 16.31
C GLY A 157 0.41 -4.27 16.20
N GLU A 158 1.68 -4.70 16.20
CA GLU A 158 2.82 -3.79 16.00
C GLU A 158 2.78 -3.06 14.65
N TRP A 159 2.40 -3.76 13.59
CA TRP A 159 2.30 -3.17 12.26
C TRP A 159 1.20 -2.11 12.23
N HIS A 160 0.01 -2.43 12.76
CA HIS A 160 -1.11 -1.51 12.82
C HIS A 160 -0.78 -0.25 13.64
N ALA A 161 -0.16 -0.42 14.81
CA ALA A 161 0.28 0.71 15.64
C ALA A 161 1.25 1.64 14.88
N ARG A 162 2.19 1.07 14.12
CA ARG A 162 3.11 1.85 13.28
C ARG A 162 2.42 2.62 12.17
N GLN A 163 1.29 2.11 11.62
CA GLN A 163 0.50 2.78 10.59
C GLN A 163 -0.46 3.85 11.17
N GLY A 164 -0.59 3.93 12.50
CA GLY A 164 -1.46 4.88 13.18
C GLY A 164 -2.84 4.35 13.54
N PHE A 165 -3.10 3.05 13.34
CA PHE A 165 -4.34 2.43 13.83
C PHE A 165 -4.36 2.36 15.35
N GLN A 166 -5.55 2.44 15.92
CA GLN A 166 -5.83 2.33 17.35
C GLN A 166 -6.56 1.03 17.70
N ALA A 167 -7.13 0.34 16.72
CA ALA A 167 -7.66 -1.01 16.82
C ALA A 167 -7.64 -1.69 15.45
N ALA A 168 -7.68 -3.02 15.42
CA ALA A 168 -7.80 -3.79 14.18
C ALA A 168 -8.60 -5.06 14.40
N TYR A 169 -9.42 -5.42 13.41
CA TYR A 169 -10.11 -6.70 13.39
C TYR A 169 -9.20 -7.78 12.77
N VAL A 170 -9.18 -8.95 13.39
CA VAL A 170 -8.50 -10.13 12.86
C VAL A 170 -9.54 -10.95 12.10
N THR A 171 -9.38 -11.03 10.80
CA THR A 171 -10.37 -11.61 9.88
C THR A 171 -9.76 -12.73 9.03
N ASP A 172 -9.09 -13.68 9.69
CA ASP A 172 -8.47 -14.82 9.00
C ASP A 172 -9.47 -15.59 8.13
N HIS A 173 -9.05 -16.06 6.95
CA HIS A 173 -9.89 -16.77 6.00
C HIS A 173 -10.50 -18.03 6.61
N ASN A 174 -11.82 -18.05 6.72
CA ASN A 174 -12.62 -19.18 7.20
C ASN A 174 -12.24 -19.69 8.61
N ILE A 175 -11.51 -18.89 9.38
CA ILE A 175 -11.06 -19.21 10.73
C ILE A 175 -11.43 -18.06 11.68
N PRO A 176 -12.53 -18.15 12.42
CA PRO A 176 -12.94 -17.09 13.34
C PRO A 176 -11.87 -16.79 14.39
N PHE A 177 -11.64 -15.51 14.63
CA PHE A 177 -10.95 -15.00 15.79
C PHE A 177 -12.00 -14.53 16.79
N ALA A 178 -12.24 -15.32 17.84
CA ALA A 178 -13.31 -15.07 18.81
C ALA A 178 -12.84 -14.30 20.06
N GLY A 179 -11.52 -14.10 20.19
CA GLY A 179 -10.90 -13.40 21.32
C GLY A 179 -10.76 -11.91 21.10
N SER A 180 -10.41 -11.18 22.18
CA SER A 180 -9.72 -9.89 22.08
C SER A 180 -8.26 -10.09 22.55
N ASN A 181 -7.35 -9.36 21.96
CA ASN A 181 -5.97 -9.29 22.43
C ASN A 181 -5.66 -7.85 22.80
N ASP A 182 -5.95 -7.50 24.05
CA ASP A 182 -5.77 -6.14 24.58
C ASP A 182 -4.36 -5.90 25.16
N ASP A 183 -3.55 -6.97 25.29
CA ASP A 183 -2.20 -6.89 25.86
C ASP A 183 -1.15 -6.39 24.85
N GLY A 184 -1.54 -6.21 23.59
CA GLY A 184 -0.70 -5.74 22.51
C GLY A 184 -0.58 -4.21 22.43
N PRO A 185 0.17 -3.69 21.43
CA PRO A 185 0.30 -2.25 21.21
C PRO A 185 -1.00 -1.56 20.78
N ILE A 186 -1.96 -2.31 20.29
CA ILE A 186 -3.35 -1.91 20.05
C ILE A 186 -4.28 -3.11 20.31
N PRO A 187 -5.55 -2.89 20.66
CA PRO A 187 -6.56 -3.95 20.71
C PRO A 187 -6.72 -4.65 19.37
N LEU A 188 -6.75 -5.98 19.39
CA LEU A 188 -7.13 -6.81 18.25
C LEU A 188 -8.52 -7.38 18.51
N LEU A 189 -9.44 -7.12 17.59
CA LEU A 189 -10.86 -7.35 17.74
C LEU A 189 -11.31 -8.61 16.98
N PRO A 190 -12.40 -9.26 17.42
CA PRO A 190 -12.89 -10.50 16.83
C PRO A 190 -13.49 -10.29 15.44
N GLY A 191 -13.23 -11.25 14.55
CA GLY A 191 -13.78 -11.25 13.20
C GLY A 191 -13.42 -12.53 12.43
N VAL A 192 -13.85 -12.59 11.20
CA VAL A 192 -13.51 -13.65 10.22
C VAL A 192 -13.79 -13.14 8.82
N GLU A 193 -13.07 -13.66 7.84
CA GLU A 193 -13.42 -13.49 6.44
C GLU A 193 -13.89 -14.82 5.85
N TRP A 194 -15.17 -14.88 5.48
CA TRP A 194 -15.74 -16.05 4.83
C TRP A 194 -15.58 -16.00 3.31
N SER A 195 -14.95 -17.01 2.74
CA SER A 195 -14.87 -17.20 1.29
C SER A 195 -16.13 -17.91 0.78
N VAL A 196 -17.13 -17.15 0.36
CA VAL A 196 -18.44 -17.65 -0.10
C VAL A 196 -18.90 -16.94 -1.36
N TYR A 197 -19.75 -17.55 -2.16
CA TYR A 197 -20.36 -16.94 -3.36
C TYR A 197 -19.36 -16.37 -4.36
N ARG A 198 -18.15 -16.93 -4.46
CA ARG A 198 -17.02 -16.36 -5.20
C ARG A 198 -16.64 -14.95 -4.73
N GLN A 199 -16.90 -14.64 -3.49
CA GLN A 199 -16.73 -13.37 -2.83
C GLN A 199 -16.12 -13.59 -1.46
N HIS A 200 -15.55 -12.55 -0.91
CA HIS A 200 -15.15 -12.49 0.49
C HIS A 200 -16.16 -11.65 1.28
N ILE A 201 -16.65 -12.21 2.37
CA ILE A 201 -17.50 -11.52 3.34
C ILE A 201 -16.72 -11.36 4.64
N VAL A 202 -16.35 -10.13 4.91
CA VAL A 202 -15.70 -9.74 6.17
C VAL A 202 -16.76 -9.61 7.23
N VAL A 203 -16.63 -10.38 8.30
CA VAL A 203 -17.57 -10.40 9.43
C VAL A 203 -16.88 -9.81 10.64
N LEU A 204 -17.48 -8.77 11.20
CA LEU A 204 -16.96 -8.03 12.34
C LEU A 204 -17.77 -8.35 13.58
N GLY A 205 -17.09 -8.72 14.65
CA GLY A 205 -17.70 -9.15 15.91
C GLY A 205 -17.38 -10.59 16.25
N THR A 206 -17.82 -11.02 17.42
CA THR A 206 -17.61 -12.41 17.87
C THR A 206 -18.53 -13.34 17.11
N VAL A 207 -17.96 -14.17 16.27
CA VAL A 207 -18.68 -15.24 15.56
C VAL A 207 -18.04 -16.60 15.86
N THR A 208 -18.89 -17.60 15.98
CA THR A 208 -18.47 -19.00 16.02
C THR A 208 -18.27 -19.53 14.60
N GLN A 209 -17.62 -20.67 14.47
CA GLN A 209 -17.51 -21.36 13.19
C GLN A 209 -18.91 -21.64 12.62
N ILE A 210 -19.18 -21.15 11.42
CA ILE A 210 -20.42 -21.41 10.68
C ILE A 210 -20.14 -22.54 9.67
N ASP A 211 -20.99 -23.56 9.64
CA ASP A 211 -21.01 -24.50 8.53
C ASP A 211 -21.64 -23.81 7.31
N LEU A 212 -20.87 -23.66 6.25
CA LEU A 212 -21.29 -22.99 5.02
C LEU A 212 -22.09 -23.91 4.08
N ALA A 213 -22.02 -25.22 4.28
CA ALA A 213 -22.63 -26.21 3.39
C ALA A 213 -24.17 -26.09 3.23
N PRO A 214 -24.94 -25.68 4.26
CA PRO A 214 -26.39 -25.51 4.13
C PRO A 214 -26.82 -24.33 3.26
N TYR A 215 -25.90 -23.37 3.00
CA TYR A 215 -26.25 -22.13 2.31
C TYR A 215 -25.98 -22.25 0.81
N SER A 216 -27.05 -22.23 0.02
CA SER A 216 -26.98 -22.24 -1.45
C SER A 216 -26.35 -20.96 -2.01
N HIS A 217 -25.78 -21.07 -3.23
CA HIS A 217 -25.15 -19.91 -3.91
C HIS A 217 -26.19 -19.05 -4.65
N ASP A 218 -27.22 -18.66 -3.95
CA ASP A 218 -28.34 -17.82 -4.44
C ASP A 218 -28.76 -16.82 -3.35
N THR A 219 -29.68 -15.93 -3.67
CA THR A 219 -30.16 -14.92 -2.71
C THR A 219 -30.74 -15.52 -1.43
N PRO A 220 -31.60 -16.58 -1.47
CA PRO A 220 -32.06 -17.25 -0.26
C PRO A 220 -30.94 -17.80 0.62
N GLY A 221 -29.90 -18.40 0.02
CA GLY A 221 -28.73 -18.87 0.77
C GLY A 221 -27.98 -17.75 1.42
N MET A 222 -27.77 -16.62 0.73
CA MET A 222 -27.14 -15.41 1.31
C MET A 222 -27.98 -14.83 2.46
N VAL A 223 -29.29 -14.74 2.32
CA VAL A 223 -30.20 -14.30 3.41
C VAL A 223 -30.03 -15.17 4.64
N GLY A 224 -30.01 -16.49 4.48
CA GLY A 224 -29.81 -17.44 5.58
C GLY A 224 -28.43 -17.26 6.25
N LEU A 225 -27.39 -17.10 5.47
CA LEU A 225 -26.03 -16.92 5.98
C LEU A 225 -25.88 -15.58 6.75
N PHE A 226 -26.36 -14.48 6.18
CA PHE A 226 -26.27 -13.18 6.87
C PHE A 226 -27.15 -13.17 8.13
N ALA A 227 -28.32 -13.78 8.10
CA ALA A 227 -29.15 -13.95 9.32
C ALA A 227 -28.41 -14.75 10.40
N ALA A 228 -27.64 -15.79 10.03
CA ALA A 228 -26.81 -16.53 10.98
C ALA A 228 -25.69 -15.70 11.60
N MET A 229 -25.07 -14.80 10.83
CA MET A 229 -24.08 -13.84 11.32
C MET A 229 -24.72 -12.80 12.25
N HIS A 230 -25.82 -12.20 11.84
CA HIS A 230 -26.56 -11.21 12.63
C HIS A 230 -27.10 -11.78 13.94
N SER A 231 -27.52 -13.06 13.96
CA SER A 231 -27.96 -13.72 15.20
C SER A 231 -26.88 -13.81 16.26
N GLN A 232 -25.61 -13.67 15.87
CA GLN A 232 -24.45 -13.62 16.76
C GLN A 232 -24.00 -12.17 17.07
N GLY A 233 -24.77 -11.17 16.60
CA GLY A 233 -24.47 -9.75 16.82
C GLY A 233 -23.34 -9.21 15.93
N ALA A 234 -22.96 -9.94 14.87
CA ALA A 234 -21.88 -9.54 13.97
C ALA A 234 -22.42 -8.74 12.77
N LEU A 235 -21.54 -7.96 12.14
CA LEU A 235 -21.80 -7.23 10.89
C LEU A 235 -21.13 -7.95 9.72
N ALA A 236 -21.83 -8.00 8.58
CA ALA A 236 -21.35 -8.62 7.35
C ALA A 236 -21.04 -7.55 6.29
N ILE A 237 -19.78 -7.45 5.86
CA ILE A 237 -19.28 -6.49 4.88
C ILE A 237 -18.75 -7.23 3.64
N ALA A 238 -19.29 -6.93 2.47
CA ALA A 238 -18.80 -7.54 1.23
C ALA A 238 -17.49 -6.85 0.77
N SER A 239 -16.41 -7.64 0.65
CA SER A 239 -15.10 -7.17 0.17
C SER A 239 -15.05 -7.19 -1.35
N LEU A 240 -15.64 -6.19 -1.99
CA LEU A 240 -15.81 -6.10 -3.44
C LEU A 240 -14.51 -5.86 -4.25
N PRO A 241 -13.56 -5.03 -3.78
CA PRO A 241 -12.45 -4.58 -4.64
C PRO A 241 -11.59 -5.72 -5.21
N GLU A 242 -11.43 -6.81 -4.49
CA GLU A 242 -10.62 -7.95 -4.93
C GLU A 242 -11.34 -8.80 -5.99
N TYR A 243 -12.66 -8.94 -5.88
CA TYR A 243 -13.46 -9.86 -6.68
C TYR A 243 -14.49 -9.18 -7.59
N ARG A 244 -14.35 -7.89 -7.86
CA ARG A 244 -15.29 -7.07 -8.63
C ARG A 244 -15.72 -7.69 -9.97
N GLU A 245 -14.79 -8.39 -10.65
CA GLU A 245 -15.07 -9.02 -11.96
C GLU A 245 -16.08 -10.16 -11.87
N HIS A 246 -16.24 -10.74 -10.68
CA HIS A 246 -17.17 -11.85 -10.45
C HIS A 246 -18.54 -11.42 -9.94
N HIS A 247 -18.64 -10.23 -9.31
CA HIS A 247 -19.81 -9.84 -8.53
C HIS A 247 -20.44 -8.52 -8.94
N TRP A 248 -19.92 -7.86 -9.97
CA TRP A 248 -20.44 -6.56 -10.35
C TRP A 248 -21.95 -6.55 -10.65
N GLY A 249 -22.52 -7.66 -11.16
CA GLY A 249 -23.95 -7.83 -11.39
C GLY A 249 -24.76 -8.23 -10.16
N ASP A 250 -24.12 -8.55 -9.01
CA ASP A 250 -24.77 -9.18 -7.86
C ASP A 250 -24.96 -8.23 -6.67
N LEU A 251 -24.59 -6.95 -6.81
CA LEU A 251 -24.63 -5.97 -5.70
C LEU A 251 -26.03 -5.85 -5.08
N ASP A 252 -27.09 -5.81 -5.89
CA ASP A 252 -28.46 -5.74 -5.42
C ASP A 252 -28.87 -7.00 -4.64
N GLN A 253 -28.29 -8.15 -4.97
CA GLN A 253 -28.53 -9.41 -4.24
C GLN A 253 -27.91 -9.37 -2.85
N PHE A 254 -26.72 -8.80 -2.69
CA PHE A 254 -26.10 -8.60 -1.37
C PHE A 254 -26.96 -7.66 -0.50
N VAL A 255 -27.47 -6.57 -1.11
CA VAL A 255 -28.38 -5.66 -0.41
C VAL A 255 -29.68 -6.36 0.00
N ALA A 256 -30.30 -7.09 -0.93
CA ALA A 256 -31.53 -7.85 -0.66
C ALA A 256 -31.33 -8.95 0.38
N ALA A 257 -30.12 -9.52 0.46
CA ALA A 257 -29.77 -10.53 1.44
C ALA A 257 -29.47 -9.96 2.85
N GLY A 258 -29.33 -8.64 2.98
CA GLY A 258 -29.12 -7.98 4.27
C GLY A 258 -27.65 -7.75 4.62
N VAL A 259 -26.78 -7.51 3.62
CA VAL A 259 -25.40 -7.07 3.87
C VAL A 259 -25.40 -5.75 4.63
N ASP A 260 -24.50 -5.56 5.60
CA ASP A 260 -24.39 -4.33 6.37
C ASP A 260 -23.53 -3.25 5.69
N GLY A 261 -22.66 -3.65 4.76
CA GLY A 261 -21.78 -2.69 4.09
C GLY A 261 -20.92 -3.28 3.00
N PHE A 262 -20.13 -2.39 2.42
CA PHE A 262 -19.20 -2.73 1.35
C PHE A 262 -17.80 -2.13 1.60
N GLU A 263 -16.76 -2.90 1.31
CA GLU A 263 -15.43 -2.32 1.13
C GLU A 263 -15.37 -1.55 -0.18
N ILE A 264 -14.86 -0.32 -0.13
CA ILE A 264 -14.68 0.56 -1.30
C ILE A 264 -13.22 0.85 -1.61
N VAL A 265 -12.32 0.59 -0.67
CA VAL A 265 -10.85 0.66 -0.82
C VAL A 265 -10.26 -0.53 -0.10
N ASN A 266 -9.40 -1.27 -0.79
CA ASN A 266 -8.64 -2.37 -0.21
C ASN A 266 -7.20 -2.30 -0.74
N CYS A 267 -6.20 -2.50 0.14
CA CYS A 267 -4.79 -2.31 -0.19
C CYS A 267 -4.12 -3.56 -0.78
N ALA A 268 -4.83 -4.69 -0.90
CA ALA A 268 -4.30 -5.87 -1.59
C ALA A 268 -4.00 -5.55 -3.07
N PRO A 269 -2.91 -6.09 -3.63
CA PRO A 269 -2.51 -5.76 -5.01
C PRO A 269 -3.55 -6.05 -6.09
N LYS A 270 -4.43 -7.03 -5.88
CA LYS A 270 -5.56 -7.29 -6.79
C LYS A 270 -6.62 -6.20 -6.67
N ALA A 271 -6.94 -5.81 -5.44
CA ALA A 271 -7.97 -4.84 -5.12
C ALA A 271 -7.59 -3.39 -5.53
N LEU A 272 -6.31 -3.06 -5.59
CA LEU A 272 -5.82 -1.75 -6.07
C LEU A 272 -6.18 -1.45 -7.55
N ALA A 273 -6.75 -2.40 -8.26
CA ALA A 273 -7.29 -2.17 -9.60
C ALA A 273 -8.74 -1.65 -9.60
N PHE A 274 -9.42 -1.63 -8.45
CA PHE A 274 -10.79 -1.13 -8.30
C PHE A 274 -10.86 0.36 -8.65
N SER A 275 -11.54 0.67 -9.74
CA SER A 275 -11.54 2.02 -10.30
C SER A 275 -12.41 2.99 -9.50
N SER A 276 -12.17 4.29 -9.68
CA SER A 276 -12.99 5.32 -9.05
C SER A 276 -14.44 5.28 -9.53
N ALA A 277 -14.70 4.88 -10.76
CA ALA A 277 -16.07 4.73 -11.29
C ALA A 277 -16.81 3.58 -10.61
N GLU A 278 -16.15 2.41 -10.46
CA GLU A 278 -16.71 1.27 -9.74
C GLU A 278 -16.96 1.62 -8.28
N ARG A 279 -15.99 2.23 -7.62
CA ARG A 279 -16.13 2.72 -6.24
C ARG A 279 -17.32 3.65 -6.08
N GLN A 280 -17.49 4.61 -7.00
CA GLN A 280 -18.58 5.58 -6.93
C GLN A 280 -19.95 4.91 -7.11
N ALA A 281 -20.06 3.87 -7.95
CA ALA A 281 -21.29 3.11 -8.09
C ALA A 281 -21.66 2.37 -6.78
N VAL A 282 -20.68 1.71 -6.14
CA VAL A 282 -20.89 1.08 -4.82
C VAL A 282 -21.28 2.10 -3.76
N ILE A 283 -20.60 3.25 -3.70
CA ILE A 283 -20.95 4.33 -2.76
C ILE A 283 -22.38 4.82 -2.98
N THR A 284 -22.80 4.96 -4.22
CA THR A 284 -24.15 5.41 -4.57
C THR A 284 -25.19 4.39 -4.08
N LEU A 285 -24.95 3.11 -4.32
CA LEU A 285 -25.80 2.03 -3.84
C LEU A 285 -25.83 1.98 -2.31
N ALA A 286 -24.68 2.00 -1.65
CA ALA A 286 -24.60 1.97 -0.19
C ALA A 286 -25.38 3.13 0.45
N ARG A 287 -25.26 4.34 -0.10
CA ARG A 287 -26.00 5.51 0.38
C ARG A 287 -27.51 5.37 0.22
N SER A 288 -27.99 4.81 -0.90
CA SER A 288 -29.43 4.63 -1.13
C SER A 288 -30.07 3.64 -0.17
N HIS A 289 -29.27 2.75 0.44
CA HIS A 289 -29.71 1.72 1.38
C HIS A 289 -29.19 1.94 2.81
N TYR A 290 -28.54 3.09 3.11
CA TYR A 290 -27.94 3.39 4.42
C TYR A 290 -26.92 2.35 4.90
N LEU A 291 -26.17 1.77 3.97
CA LEU A 291 -25.17 0.77 4.26
C LEU A 291 -23.82 1.41 4.58
N LEU A 292 -23.02 0.70 5.37
CA LEU A 292 -21.68 1.07 5.73
C LEU A 292 -20.75 1.03 4.49
N VAL A 293 -19.79 1.95 4.42
CA VAL A 293 -18.68 1.87 3.48
C VAL A 293 -17.37 1.89 4.25
N THR A 294 -16.47 0.97 3.93
CA THR A 294 -15.21 0.77 4.65
C THR A 294 -14.01 0.75 3.73
N GLY A 295 -12.84 0.91 4.35
CA GLY A 295 -11.55 0.58 3.74
C GLY A 295 -10.87 -0.55 4.50
N ALA A 296 -9.97 -1.26 3.83
CA ALA A 296 -9.27 -2.42 4.36
C ALA A 296 -7.78 -2.35 4.07
N SER A 297 -6.95 -2.70 5.06
CA SER A 297 -5.53 -2.94 4.78
C SER A 297 -5.33 -4.26 4.05
N ASP A 298 -6.13 -5.23 4.39
CA ASP A 298 -6.08 -6.61 3.87
C ASP A 298 -4.64 -7.16 3.91
N ASN A 299 -3.97 -6.88 5.05
CA ASN A 299 -2.55 -7.19 5.18
C ASN A 299 -2.33 -8.59 5.69
N HIS A 300 -1.77 -9.42 4.84
CA HIS A 300 -1.34 -10.80 5.11
C HIS A 300 0.14 -10.90 5.61
N GLY A 301 0.71 -9.81 6.12
CA GLY A 301 2.11 -9.73 6.54
C GLY A 301 3.10 -9.38 5.43
N TRP A 302 2.64 -9.17 4.22
CA TRP A 302 3.46 -8.77 3.08
C TRP A 302 3.46 -7.26 2.86
N GLY A 303 2.35 -6.57 3.17
CA GLY A 303 2.22 -5.13 3.07
C GLY A 303 3.14 -4.39 4.06
N LYS A 304 3.87 -3.38 3.59
CA LYS A 304 4.73 -2.53 4.43
C LYS A 304 4.03 -1.27 4.89
N VAL A 305 3.12 -0.77 4.07
CA VAL A 305 2.32 0.44 4.30
C VAL A 305 0.87 0.15 3.98
N THR A 306 -0.05 0.78 4.71
CA THR A 306 -1.46 0.79 4.34
C THR A 306 -1.78 1.94 3.38
N CYS A 307 -2.86 1.80 2.63
CA CYS A 307 -3.38 2.83 1.73
C CYS A 307 -4.68 3.46 2.22
N VAL A 308 -5.27 2.96 3.32
CA VAL A 308 -6.56 3.40 3.84
C VAL A 308 -6.66 3.21 5.35
N TRP A 309 -7.45 4.05 5.99
CA TRP A 309 -7.79 4.02 7.42
C TRP A 309 -9.28 4.32 7.57
N ASN A 310 -9.94 3.73 8.56
CA ASN A 310 -11.32 4.07 8.87
C ASN A 310 -11.35 4.92 10.14
N LEU A 311 -11.98 6.09 10.07
CA LEU A 311 -12.26 6.95 11.21
C LEU A 311 -13.67 6.63 11.69
N THR A 312 -13.82 6.23 12.95
CA THR A 312 -15.09 5.86 13.55
C THR A 312 -15.27 6.47 14.94
N HIS A 313 -16.50 6.72 15.34
CA HIS A 313 -16.83 7.11 16.72
C HIS A 313 -16.92 5.93 17.69
N GLU A 314 -16.78 4.72 17.19
CA GLU A 314 -16.75 3.53 18.04
C GLU A 314 -15.42 3.43 18.76
N GLY A 315 -15.49 3.17 20.05
CA GLY A 315 -14.30 3.01 20.88
C GLY A 315 -13.42 1.84 20.41
N ALA A 316 -12.20 1.80 20.90
CA ALA A 316 -11.20 0.75 20.59
C ALA A 316 -11.62 -0.67 21.02
N HIS A 317 -12.80 -0.85 21.62
CA HIS A 317 -13.31 -2.12 22.15
C HIS A 317 -14.37 -2.80 21.25
N GLY A 318 -14.55 -2.32 20.00
CA GLY A 318 -15.48 -2.91 19.04
C GLY A 318 -16.87 -2.24 19.03
N PHE A 319 -17.77 -2.80 18.23
CA PHE A 319 -19.09 -2.25 18.01
C PHE A 319 -19.99 -2.38 19.24
N SER A 320 -20.62 -1.28 19.61
CA SER A 320 -21.69 -1.25 20.62
C SER A 320 -23.01 -0.82 19.99
N GLY A 321 -23.63 -1.68 19.19
CA GLY A 321 -24.95 -1.41 18.61
C GLY A 321 -25.01 -1.42 17.08
N SER A 322 -26.21 -1.19 16.54
CA SER A 322 -26.56 -1.38 15.14
C SER A 322 -26.18 -0.23 14.17
N HIS A 323 -25.51 0.81 14.62
CA HIS A 323 -25.19 1.97 13.80
C HIS A 323 -23.70 2.32 13.86
N VAL A 324 -22.91 1.63 13.02
CA VAL A 324 -21.51 1.98 12.78
C VAL A 324 -21.45 3.09 11.75
N ILE A 325 -20.76 4.18 12.07
CA ILE A 325 -20.42 5.21 11.10
C ILE A 325 -18.91 5.17 10.91
N ALA A 326 -18.46 4.67 9.77
CA ALA A 326 -17.08 4.72 9.37
C ALA A 326 -16.87 5.74 8.25
N ARG A 327 -15.81 6.52 8.37
CA ARG A 327 -15.33 7.40 7.31
C ARG A 327 -13.97 6.89 6.83
N PRO A 328 -13.89 6.16 5.72
CA PRO A 328 -12.61 5.73 5.17
C PRO A 328 -11.86 6.92 4.58
N VAL A 329 -10.61 7.12 5.00
CA VAL A 329 -9.66 8.07 4.43
C VAL A 329 -8.53 7.28 3.78
N ALA A 330 -8.18 7.64 2.55
CA ALA A 330 -7.25 6.87 1.73
C ALA A 330 -6.15 7.75 1.13
N LEU A 331 -5.05 7.13 0.74
CA LEU A 331 -4.05 7.78 -0.10
C LEU A 331 -4.69 8.17 -1.43
N ALA A 332 -4.34 9.36 -1.94
CA ALA A 332 -4.78 9.79 -3.26
C ALA A 332 -4.25 8.81 -4.32
N GLN A 333 -5.15 8.12 -4.99
CA GLN A 333 -4.85 7.18 -6.07
C GLN A 333 -5.46 7.69 -7.38
N GLY A 334 -4.87 7.34 -8.49
CA GLY A 334 -5.37 7.71 -9.81
C GLY A 334 -5.68 6.48 -10.66
N ASP A 335 -6.74 6.58 -11.47
CA ASP A 335 -7.15 5.56 -12.45
C ASP A 335 -6.28 5.64 -13.70
N ALA A 336 -5.00 5.28 -13.57
CA ALA A 336 -4.12 5.25 -14.72
C ALA A 336 -4.15 3.85 -15.37
N LEU A 337 -4.10 3.83 -16.71
CA LEU A 337 -3.99 2.57 -17.46
C LEU A 337 -2.75 1.79 -17.03
N ALA A 338 -2.86 0.47 -16.95
CA ALA A 338 -1.76 -0.39 -16.53
C ALA A 338 -0.51 -0.19 -17.40
N SER A 339 -0.68 -0.03 -18.70
CA SER A 339 0.42 0.21 -19.66
C SER A 339 1.21 1.51 -19.42
N THR A 340 0.62 2.49 -18.72
CA THR A 340 1.28 3.76 -18.39
C THR A 340 1.94 3.76 -17.02
N ALA A 341 1.88 2.67 -16.27
CA ALA A 341 2.31 2.58 -14.87
C ALA A 341 3.74 3.06 -14.62
N ALA A 342 4.66 2.79 -15.58
CA ALA A 342 6.07 3.21 -15.49
C ALA A 342 6.26 4.73 -15.33
N VAL A 343 5.35 5.52 -15.88
CA VAL A 343 5.40 6.99 -15.84
C VAL A 343 4.36 7.54 -14.86
N SER A 344 3.12 7.06 -14.95
CA SER A 344 2.01 7.58 -14.15
C SER A 344 2.24 7.39 -12.64
N GLN A 345 2.83 6.28 -12.22
CA GLN A 345 3.10 6.02 -10.82
C GLN A 345 4.20 6.92 -10.25
N LEU A 346 5.28 7.14 -11.02
CA LEU A 346 6.32 8.08 -10.60
C LEU A 346 5.81 9.51 -10.58
N TRP A 347 4.96 9.89 -11.54
CA TRP A 347 4.36 11.22 -11.54
C TRP A 347 3.43 11.41 -10.34
N LEU A 348 2.62 10.40 -9.99
CA LEU A 348 1.80 10.40 -8.79
C LEU A 348 2.66 10.59 -7.53
N MET A 349 3.77 9.85 -7.41
CA MET A 349 4.73 9.98 -6.32
C MET A 349 5.24 11.42 -6.18
N PHE A 350 5.72 12.05 -7.29
CA PHE A 350 6.22 13.42 -7.24
C PHE A 350 5.16 14.45 -6.85
N ARG A 351 3.90 14.21 -7.20
CA ARG A 351 2.77 15.06 -6.80
C ARG A 351 2.39 14.90 -5.34
N ALA A 352 2.47 13.69 -4.80
CA ALA A 352 2.08 13.36 -3.43
C ALA A 352 3.12 13.72 -2.36
N MET A 353 4.35 14.09 -2.76
CA MET A 353 5.42 14.48 -1.84
C MET A 353 5.02 15.69 -0.98
N SER A 354 5.28 15.61 0.31
CA SER A 354 5.26 16.76 1.23
C SER A 354 6.45 17.70 0.98
N TRP A 355 6.41 18.91 1.54
CA TRP A 355 7.53 19.85 1.43
C TRP A 355 8.84 19.31 2.03
N PRO A 356 8.88 18.65 3.21
CA PRO A 356 10.10 18.04 3.73
C PRO A 356 10.71 16.99 2.80
N GLU A 357 9.89 16.15 2.17
CA GLU A 357 10.34 15.16 1.19
C GLU A 357 10.95 15.83 -0.04
N ARG A 358 10.30 16.87 -0.58
CA ARG A 358 10.84 17.65 -1.73
C ARG A 358 12.21 18.26 -1.41
N ILE A 359 12.36 18.83 -0.21
CA ILE A 359 13.64 19.39 0.25
C ILE A 359 14.70 18.29 0.32
N SER A 360 14.36 17.12 0.85
CA SER A 360 15.25 15.97 0.90
C SER A 360 15.69 15.53 -0.50
N TRP A 361 14.75 15.35 -1.43
CA TRP A 361 15.06 15.00 -2.82
C TRP A 361 15.99 16.01 -3.50
N LEU A 362 15.73 17.30 -3.34
CA LEU A 362 16.57 18.36 -3.90
C LEU A 362 17.96 18.35 -3.26
N THR A 363 18.06 18.11 -1.95
CA THR A 363 19.32 17.99 -1.23
C THR A 363 20.16 16.82 -1.76
N TRP A 364 19.57 15.61 -1.88
CA TRP A 364 20.23 14.45 -2.44
C TRP A 364 20.68 14.68 -3.89
N THR A 365 19.83 15.32 -4.69
CA THR A 365 20.16 15.67 -6.07
C THR A 365 21.36 16.63 -6.13
N LEU A 366 21.37 17.65 -5.26
CA LEU A 366 22.49 18.61 -5.13
C LEU A 366 23.80 17.91 -4.70
N LEU A 367 23.73 17.00 -3.72
CA LEU A 367 24.87 16.23 -3.27
C LEU A 367 25.48 15.37 -4.41
N ILE A 368 24.63 14.73 -5.22
CA ILE A 368 25.07 13.99 -6.41
C ILE A 368 25.75 14.92 -7.40
N TRP A 369 25.24 16.13 -7.61
CA TRP A 369 25.84 17.12 -8.48
C TRP A 369 27.22 17.56 -7.98
N ILE A 370 27.32 17.89 -6.68
CA ILE A 370 28.60 18.28 -6.06
C ILE A 370 29.62 17.15 -6.19
N TYR A 371 29.27 15.93 -5.79
CA TYR A 371 30.15 14.77 -5.84
C TYR A 371 30.68 14.49 -7.24
N ARG A 372 29.83 14.55 -8.27
CA ARG A 372 30.25 14.34 -9.67
C ARG A 372 31.00 15.52 -10.28
N GLY A 373 30.79 16.74 -9.74
CA GLY A 373 31.49 17.95 -10.15
C GLY A 373 32.90 18.09 -9.56
N MET A 374 33.20 17.36 -8.48
CA MET A 374 34.53 17.36 -7.87
C MET A 374 35.56 16.87 -8.87
N PRO A 375 36.70 17.59 -9.08
CA PRO A 375 37.80 17.12 -9.91
C PRO A 375 38.29 15.78 -9.33
N ARG A 376 38.16 14.71 -10.10
CA ARG A 376 38.79 13.45 -9.72
C ARG A 376 40.28 13.73 -9.64
N ARG A 377 40.89 13.71 -8.46
CA ARG A 377 42.34 13.67 -8.29
C ARG A 377 42.81 12.58 -9.22
N LYS A 378 43.57 12.95 -10.28
CA LYS A 378 44.28 11.98 -11.10
C LYS A 378 45.12 11.18 -10.12
N GLY A 379 44.76 9.92 -9.92
CA GLY A 379 45.37 9.07 -8.93
C GLY A 379 46.87 9.08 -9.12
N GLN A 380 47.56 9.31 -8.07
CA GLN A 380 48.90 8.77 -7.89
C GLN A 380 48.77 7.26 -8.14
N GLY A 381 48.95 6.85 -9.40
CA GLY A 381 49.22 5.47 -9.79
C GLY A 381 50.62 5.12 -9.34
N GLY A 382 50.76 4.79 -8.07
CA GLY A 382 52.02 4.40 -7.48
C GLY A 382 51.75 3.77 -6.12
N GLY A 383 51.52 2.50 -6.06
CA GLY A 383 51.39 1.84 -4.75
C GLY A 383 51.09 0.34 -4.74
N PHE A 384 50.76 -0.27 -5.85
CA PHE A 384 50.57 -1.73 -5.86
C PHE A 384 51.48 -2.50 -6.84
N GLY A 385 52.45 -1.82 -7.52
CA GLY A 385 53.40 -2.41 -8.45
C GLY A 385 54.74 -2.85 -7.85
N ILE A 386 54.98 -2.62 -6.56
CA ILE A 386 56.32 -2.89 -5.94
C ILE A 386 56.39 -4.24 -5.23
N LEU A 387 55.25 -4.85 -4.89
CA LEU A 387 55.25 -6.17 -4.18
C LEU A 387 55.30 -7.40 -5.11
N ALA A 388 55.15 -7.23 -6.43
CA ALA A 388 55.20 -8.33 -7.37
C ALA A 388 56.58 -8.56 -8.04
N ARG A 389 57.60 -7.76 -7.72
CA ARG A 389 58.97 -7.90 -8.31
C ARG A 389 60.03 -8.46 -7.34
N SER A 390 59.71 -8.75 -6.09
CA SER A 390 60.68 -9.28 -5.13
C SER A 390 60.59 -10.78 -4.86
N LEU A 391 59.70 -11.52 -5.55
CA LEU A 391 59.59 -12.98 -5.39
C LEU A 391 59.91 -13.79 -6.67
N GLY A 392 60.59 -13.22 -7.62
CA GLY A 392 60.94 -13.89 -8.87
C GLY A 392 62.41 -13.69 -9.23
N GLY A 393 63.36 -13.99 -8.33
CA GLY A 393 64.75 -13.95 -8.63
C GLY A 393 65.57 -14.84 -7.67
N GLY A 394 65.75 -16.08 -8.03
CA GLY A 394 66.63 -16.98 -7.27
C GLY A 394 66.43 -18.45 -7.65
N GLY A 395 67.20 -18.96 -8.58
CA GLY A 395 67.37 -20.39 -8.82
C GLY A 395 67.32 -20.78 -10.28
#